data_6a60368123e1d4cf6daabec502725e74
#
_entry.id   6a60368123e1d4cf6daabec502725e74
#
_cell.length_a   1.000
_cell.length_b   1.000
_cell.length_c   1.000
_cell.angle_alpha   90.00
_cell.angle_beta   90.00
_cell.angle_gamma   90.00
#
_symmetry.space_group_name_H-M   'P 1'
#
loop_
_entity.id
_entity.type
_entity.pdbx_description
1 polymer ?
#
loop_
_entity_poly.entity_id
_entity_poly.type
_entity_poly.pdbx_seq_one_letter_code
_entity_poly.pdbx_strand_id
1 'polypeptide(L)'
;MWAVELGKDVEPDEIKGTLELSDQALLFSPDEEARPMMRISLHDIAKVRRLRGSPVLMVERTTSAGARKTAFYFAQPPPLAVLMGAPVERPVGFDRFRSPKRKARRDNVGYLGIMNREKKSALTEWVRAVKDAVSKAASGPDQAAAQG
;
A
#
# COMPACT_ATOMS: atom_id res chain seq x y z
N MET A 1 3.38 5.38 -8.95
CA MET A 1 2.40 4.84 -7.97
C MET A 1 2.30 5.73 -6.75
N TRP A 2 1.50 5.35 -5.75
CA TRP A 2 1.36 6.09 -4.50
C TRP A 2 1.61 5.18 -3.31
N ALA A 3 2.27 5.70 -2.27
CA ALA A 3 2.48 5.02 -0.99
C ALA A 3 1.66 5.70 0.10
N VAL A 4 1.07 4.90 0.97
CA VAL A 4 0.33 5.37 2.14
C VAL A 4 0.73 4.52 3.34
N GLU A 5 1.27 5.15 4.39
CA GLU A 5 1.50 4.46 5.66
C GLU A 5 0.20 4.39 6.46
N LEU A 6 -0.09 3.20 6.98
CA LEU A 6 -1.29 2.92 7.76
C LEU A 6 -0.88 2.59 9.20
N GLY A 7 -1.42 3.34 10.16
CA GLY A 7 -1.17 3.14 11.58
C GLY A 7 -2.17 3.93 12.42
N LYS A 8 -2.28 3.60 13.71
CA LYS A 8 -3.20 4.31 14.62
C LYS A 8 -2.76 5.75 14.89
N ASP A 9 -1.44 5.99 14.86
CA ASP A 9 -0.82 7.27 15.20
C ASP A 9 -0.19 7.95 13.99
N VAL A 10 -0.50 7.49 12.78
CA VAL A 10 0.04 8.04 11.53
C VAL A 10 -1.10 8.71 10.79
N GLU A 11 -0.96 10.01 10.55
CA GLU A 11 -1.85 10.71 9.64
C GLU A 11 -1.63 10.15 8.23
N PRO A 12 -2.69 9.64 7.56
CA PRO A 12 -2.53 9.05 6.24
C PRO A 12 -2.16 10.13 5.23
N ASP A 13 -0.96 10.03 4.70
CA ASP A 13 -0.43 10.90 3.66
C ASP A 13 -0.19 10.10 2.38
N GLU A 14 -0.69 10.61 1.25
CA GLU A 14 -0.58 10.00 -0.06
C GLU A 14 0.65 10.53 -0.77
N ILE A 15 1.70 9.73 -0.81
CA ILE A 15 2.97 10.11 -1.43
C ILE A 15 3.06 9.48 -2.81
N LYS A 16 3.14 10.28 -3.86
CA LYS A 16 3.39 9.81 -5.22
C LYS A 16 4.88 9.53 -5.41
N GLY A 17 5.20 8.45 -6.15
CA GLY A 17 6.59 8.09 -6.39
C GLY A 17 6.76 6.79 -7.16
N THR A 18 7.97 6.26 -7.13
CA THR A 18 8.40 5.03 -7.80
C THR A 18 8.81 3.98 -6.80
N LEU A 19 8.34 2.74 -6.99
CA LEU A 19 8.69 1.58 -6.18
C LEU A 19 9.69 0.71 -6.93
N GLU A 20 10.76 0.34 -6.26
CA GLU A 20 11.82 -0.53 -6.77
C GLU A 20 12.07 -1.67 -5.78
N LEU A 21 12.38 -2.85 -6.30
CA LEU A 21 12.79 -4.01 -5.53
C LEU A 21 14.27 -4.27 -5.77
N SER A 22 15.06 -4.20 -4.70
CA SER A 22 16.47 -4.62 -4.70
C SER A 22 16.64 -5.96 -4.00
N ASP A 23 17.86 -6.51 -4.00
CA ASP A 23 18.17 -7.78 -3.33
C ASP A 23 18.03 -7.71 -1.79
N GLN A 24 18.02 -6.52 -1.21
CA GLN A 24 18.01 -6.32 0.24
C GLN A 24 16.80 -5.54 0.74
N ALA A 25 16.13 -4.78 -0.11
CA ALA A 25 15.11 -3.85 0.31
C ALA A 25 14.08 -3.55 -0.78
N LEU A 26 12.90 -3.17 -0.33
CA LEU A 26 11.90 -2.49 -1.14
C LEU A 26 12.13 -0.98 -0.95
N LEU A 27 12.35 -0.27 -2.04
CA LEU A 27 12.68 1.16 -2.06
C LEU A 27 11.53 1.94 -2.69
N PHE A 28 11.08 2.98 -2.03
CA PHE A 28 10.10 3.89 -2.59
C PHE A 28 10.69 5.30 -2.65
N SER A 29 10.83 5.82 -3.86
CA SER A 29 11.37 7.15 -4.13
C SER A 29 10.21 8.10 -4.43
N PRO A 30 9.92 9.07 -3.53
CA PRO A 30 8.92 10.09 -3.80
C PRO A 30 9.27 10.93 -5.03
N ASP A 31 8.26 11.33 -5.81
CA ASP A 31 8.43 12.27 -6.91
C ASP A 31 8.80 13.68 -6.41
N GLU A 32 8.45 13.98 -5.16
CA GLU A 32 8.76 15.24 -4.49
C GLU A 32 10.14 15.18 -3.84
N GLU A 33 11.09 15.98 -4.34
CA GLU A 33 12.49 15.96 -3.89
C GLU A 33 12.70 16.27 -2.39
N ALA A 34 11.76 17.02 -1.79
CA ALA A 34 11.81 17.38 -0.37
C ALA A 34 11.49 16.20 0.56
N ARG A 35 10.94 15.11 0.04
CA ARG A 35 10.55 13.94 0.85
C ARG A 35 11.63 12.90 0.86
N PRO A 36 11.94 12.29 2.02
CA PRO A 36 12.93 11.23 2.10
C PRO A 36 12.46 9.96 1.40
N MET A 37 13.41 9.24 0.81
CA MET A 37 13.17 7.90 0.28
C MET A 37 12.77 6.94 1.42
N MET A 38 11.73 6.14 1.19
CA MET A 38 11.34 5.07 2.10
C MET A 38 12.08 3.79 1.74
N ARG A 39 12.80 3.22 2.71
CA ARG A 39 13.47 1.93 2.58
C ARG A 39 12.85 0.92 3.54
N ILE A 40 12.39 -0.20 3.02
CA ILE A 40 11.87 -1.32 3.80
C ILE A 40 12.81 -2.52 3.58
N SER A 41 13.56 -2.90 4.61
CA SER A 41 14.41 -4.08 4.55
C SER A 41 13.56 -5.34 4.32
N LEU A 42 14.01 -6.25 3.44
CA LEU A 42 13.31 -7.50 3.18
C LEU A 42 13.21 -8.38 4.44
N HIS A 43 14.18 -8.29 5.35
CA HIS A 43 14.19 -9.01 6.62
C HIS A 43 13.09 -8.52 7.59
N ASP A 44 12.67 -7.26 7.47
CA ASP A 44 11.63 -6.68 8.32
C ASP A 44 10.22 -6.96 7.81
N ILE A 45 10.11 -7.45 6.58
CA ILE A 45 8.81 -7.73 5.96
C ILE A 45 8.23 -9.03 6.54
N ALA A 46 7.18 -8.89 7.33
CA ALA A 46 6.45 -10.02 7.90
C ALA A 46 5.42 -10.61 6.93
N LYS A 47 4.81 -9.77 6.08
CA LYS A 47 3.76 -10.21 5.16
C LYS A 47 3.63 -9.29 3.96
N VAL A 48 3.45 -9.93 2.81
CA VAL A 48 3.13 -9.24 1.54
C VAL A 48 1.86 -9.86 0.96
N ARG A 49 0.91 -9.01 0.61
CA ARG A 49 -0.34 -9.46 0.01
C ARG A 49 -0.93 -8.42 -0.92
N ARG A 50 -1.72 -8.87 -1.87
CA ARG A 50 -2.61 -8.02 -2.63
C ARG A 50 -3.88 -7.75 -1.83
N LEU A 51 -4.35 -6.52 -1.81
CA LEU A 51 -5.65 -6.21 -1.26
C LEU A 51 -6.74 -6.62 -2.26
N ARG A 52 -7.66 -7.49 -1.80
CA ARG A 52 -8.72 -8.03 -2.67
C ARG A 52 -9.62 -6.90 -3.19
N GLY A 53 -9.85 -6.90 -4.51
CA GLY A 53 -10.72 -5.92 -5.15
C GLY A 53 -10.12 -4.53 -5.36
N SER A 54 -8.84 -4.34 -5.02
CA SER A 54 -8.16 -3.05 -5.14
C SER A 54 -6.78 -3.22 -5.79
N PRO A 55 -6.28 -2.21 -6.53
CA PRO A 55 -4.97 -2.24 -7.14
C PRO A 55 -3.87 -1.87 -6.12
N VAL A 56 -3.84 -2.59 -5.01
CA VAL A 56 -3.00 -2.27 -3.85
C VAL A 56 -2.14 -3.46 -3.45
N LEU A 57 -0.84 -3.22 -3.36
CA LEU A 57 0.15 -4.07 -2.70
C LEU A 57 0.26 -3.65 -1.24
N MET A 58 -0.08 -4.54 -0.32
CA MET A 58 0.03 -4.33 1.11
C MET A 58 1.29 -4.99 1.64
N VAL A 59 2.15 -4.23 2.30
CA VAL A 59 3.35 -4.70 2.97
C VAL A 59 3.21 -4.46 4.47
N GLU A 60 3.27 -5.53 5.24
CA GLU A 60 3.30 -5.49 6.70
C GLU A 60 4.74 -5.74 7.17
N ARG A 61 5.28 -4.86 7.98
CA ARG A 61 6.66 -4.93 8.49
C ARG A 61 6.69 -4.84 10.01
N THR A 62 7.68 -5.46 10.61
CA THR A 62 7.97 -5.33 12.04
C THR A 62 9.03 -4.26 12.22
N THR A 63 8.79 -3.30 13.10
CA THR A 63 9.75 -2.25 13.48
C THR A 63 9.95 -2.28 14.99
N SER A 64 10.97 -1.57 15.49
CA SER A 64 11.18 -1.39 16.92
C SER A 64 9.98 -0.74 17.64
N ALA A 65 9.19 0.04 16.91
CA ALA A 65 7.95 0.67 17.40
C ALA A 65 6.70 -0.20 17.22
N GLY A 66 6.83 -1.46 16.74
CA GLY A 66 5.74 -2.40 16.50
C GLY A 66 5.44 -2.66 15.02
N ALA A 67 4.32 -3.31 14.76
CA ALA A 67 3.91 -3.64 13.39
C ALA A 67 3.43 -2.40 12.63
N ARG A 68 3.93 -2.19 11.43
CA ARG A 68 3.50 -1.14 10.50
C ARG A 68 3.04 -1.72 9.19
N LYS A 69 2.11 -1.01 8.55
CA LYS A 69 1.57 -1.40 7.24
C LYS A 69 1.76 -0.25 6.27
N THR A 70 2.24 -0.59 5.08
CA THR A 70 2.37 0.35 3.97
C THR A 70 1.55 -0.17 2.80
N ALA A 71 0.69 0.66 2.27
CA ALA A 71 -0.12 0.37 1.08
C ALA A 71 0.49 1.06 -0.12
N PHE A 72 0.87 0.30 -1.15
CA PHE A 72 1.32 0.82 -2.43
C PHE A 72 0.19 0.70 -3.45
N TYR A 73 -0.34 1.84 -3.88
CA TYR A 73 -1.43 1.92 -4.86
C TYR A 73 -0.86 1.99 -6.27
N PHE A 74 -1.29 1.11 -7.13
CA PHE A 74 -0.95 1.08 -8.56
C PHE A 74 -1.85 1.97 -9.41
N ALA A 75 -2.84 2.59 -8.80
CA ALA A 75 -3.66 3.67 -9.35
C ALA A 75 -3.77 4.77 -8.30
N GLN A 76 -4.20 5.94 -8.70
CA GLN A 76 -4.40 7.04 -7.75
C GLN A 76 -5.38 6.63 -6.66
N PRO A 77 -5.03 6.74 -5.38
CA PRO A 77 -5.94 6.41 -4.30
C PRO A 77 -7.12 7.41 -4.29
N PRO A 78 -8.31 6.96 -3.87
CA PRO A 78 -9.41 7.90 -3.63
C PRO A 78 -9.03 8.83 -2.47
N PRO A 79 -9.50 10.10 -2.48
CA PRO A 79 -9.17 11.05 -1.44
C PRO A 79 -9.48 10.51 -0.03
N LEU A 80 -8.47 10.34 0.80
CA LEU A 80 -8.61 9.77 2.15
C LEU A 80 -9.45 10.66 3.06
N ALA A 81 -9.44 11.97 2.87
CA ALA A 81 -10.25 12.93 3.60
C ALA A 81 -11.76 12.62 3.50
N VAL A 82 -12.23 12.09 2.36
CA VAL A 82 -13.63 11.70 2.17
C VAL A 82 -13.98 10.44 2.98
N LEU A 83 -13.01 9.57 3.24
CA LEU A 83 -13.19 8.35 4.03
C LEU A 83 -13.20 8.63 5.54
N MET A 84 -12.51 9.67 5.98
CA MET A 84 -12.34 10.05 7.39
C MET A 84 -13.47 10.95 7.93
N GLY A 85 -14.47 11.27 7.12
CA GLY A 85 -15.69 11.91 7.62
C GLY A 85 -15.59 13.40 7.86
N ALA A 86 -14.86 14.16 7.03
CA ALA A 86 -14.98 15.61 6.97
C ALA A 86 -16.47 16.01 6.89
N PRO A 87 -16.93 17.01 7.67
CA PRO A 87 -18.32 17.41 7.69
C PRO A 87 -18.72 17.90 6.30
N VAL A 88 -19.48 17.08 5.59
CA VAL A 88 -20.15 17.49 4.35
C VAL A 88 -21.35 18.32 4.79
N GLU A 89 -21.36 19.61 4.44
CA GLU A 89 -22.54 20.45 4.60
C GLU A 89 -23.73 19.72 3.98
N ARG A 90 -24.78 19.52 4.78
CA ARG A 90 -25.97 18.80 4.35
C ARG A 90 -26.78 19.71 3.42
N PRO A 91 -26.98 19.39 2.16
CA PRO A 91 -28.02 20.07 1.39
C PRO A 91 -29.38 19.78 2.01
N VAL A 92 -30.09 20.83 2.33
CA VAL A 92 -31.46 20.79 2.83
C VAL A 92 -32.36 20.41 1.66
N GLY A 93 -32.76 19.16 1.57
CA GLY A 93 -33.69 18.68 0.50
C GLY A 93 -33.78 17.17 0.45
N PHE A 94 -34.93 16.70 0.44
CA PHE A 94 -35.61 15.39 0.26
C PHE A 94 -34.86 14.08 -0.02
N ASP A 95 -33.53 14.02 -0.03
CA ASP A 95 -32.74 12.80 -0.30
C ASP A 95 -32.33 12.10 1.00
N ARG A 96 -33.31 11.83 1.89
CA ARG A 96 -33.08 11.14 3.16
C ARG A 96 -32.59 9.69 3.02
N PHE A 97 -32.59 9.12 1.82
CA PHE A 97 -32.31 7.70 1.60
C PHE A 97 -30.94 7.38 1.01
N ARG A 98 -30.16 8.38 0.59
CA ARG A 98 -28.82 8.16 0.05
C ARG A 98 -27.78 9.00 0.79
N SER A 99 -27.22 8.42 1.85
CA SER A 99 -26.08 9.04 2.53
C SER A 99 -24.96 9.34 1.53
N PRO A 100 -24.44 10.59 1.48
CA PRO A 100 -23.29 10.94 0.63
C PRO A 100 -22.08 10.02 0.84
N LYS A 101 -21.88 9.52 2.07
CA LYS A 101 -20.85 8.54 2.42
C LYS A 101 -21.04 7.21 1.68
N ARG A 102 -22.27 6.74 1.49
CA ARG A 102 -22.55 5.49 0.75
C ARG A 102 -22.30 5.65 -0.74
N LYS A 103 -22.63 6.81 -1.31
CA LYS A 103 -22.36 7.11 -2.71
C LYS A 103 -20.87 7.18 -2.97
N ALA A 104 -20.14 8.00 -2.22
CA ALA A 104 -18.68 8.12 -2.34
C ALA A 104 -17.97 6.77 -2.16
N ARG A 105 -18.39 5.95 -1.18
CA ARG A 105 -17.84 4.61 -1.00
C ARG A 105 -18.12 3.69 -2.19
N ARG A 106 -19.31 3.76 -2.79
CA ARG A 106 -19.66 2.97 -3.97
C ARG A 106 -18.86 3.39 -5.19
N ASP A 107 -18.72 4.70 -5.43
CA ASP A 107 -17.97 5.25 -6.55
C ASP A 107 -16.48 4.89 -6.43
N ASN A 108 -15.91 4.97 -5.25
CA ASN A 108 -14.53 4.55 -4.96
C ASN A 108 -14.33 3.05 -5.15
N VAL A 109 -15.28 2.21 -4.71
CA VAL A 109 -15.23 0.75 -4.92
C VAL A 109 -15.31 0.42 -6.41
N GLY A 110 -16.16 1.12 -7.17
CA GLY A 110 -16.27 0.95 -8.61
C GLY A 110 -14.97 1.33 -9.32
N TYR A 111 -14.42 2.49 -9.03
CA TYR A 111 -13.14 2.95 -9.58
C TYR A 111 -11.99 1.99 -9.25
N LEU A 112 -11.82 1.63 -7.99
CA LEU A 112 -10.78 0.70 -7.57
C LEU A 112 -10.95 -0.69 -8.21
N GLY A 113 -12.18 -1.12 -8.44
CA GLY A 113 -12.48 -2.39 -9.11
C GLY A 113 -12.04 -2.40 -10.59
N ILE A 114 -12.27 -1.29 -11.31
CA ILE A 114 -11.83 -1.12 -12.70
C ILE A 114 -10.29 -1.10 -12.74
N MET A 115 -9.65 -0.25 -11.95
CA MET A 115 -8.19 -0.15 -11.87
C MET A 115 -7.55 -1.47 -11.42
N ASN A 116 -8.21 -2.22 -10.53
CA ASN A 116 -7.74 -3.53 -10.12
C ASN A 116 -7.70 -4.53 -11.28
N ARG A 117 -8.68 -4.50 -12.19
CA ARG A 117 -8.66 -5.37 -13.38
C ARG A 117 -7.50 -5.04 -14.31
N GLU A 118 -7.27 -3.76 -14.58
CA GLU A 118 -6.16 -3.29 -15.43
C GLU A 118 -4.78 -3.60 -14.83
N LYS A 119 -4.62 -3.46 -13.52
CA LYS A 119 -3.34 -3.61 -12.83
C LYS A 119 -3.09 -5.00 -12.25
N LYS A 120 -4.04 -5.94 -12.44
CA LYS A 120 -3.99 -7.27 -11.80
C LYS A 120 -2.72 -8.05 -12.14
N SER A 121 -2.29 -8.03 -13.40
CA SER A 121 -1.08 -8.75 -13.83
C SER A 121 0.15 -8.19 -13.14
N ALA A 122 0.38 -6.90 -13.23
CA ALA A 122 1.52 -6.22 -12.59
C ALA A 122 1.54 -6.44 -11.07
N LEU A 123 0.38 -6.35 -10.40
CA LEU A 123 0.28 -6.64 -8.97
C LEU A 123 0.65 -8.06 -8.60
N THR A 124 0.21 -9.03 -9.41
CA THR A 124 0.52 -10.44 -9.17
C THR A 124 2.01 -10.70 -9.31
N GLU A 125 2.65 -10.09 -10.31
CA GLU A 125 4.10 -10.16 -10.51
C GLU A 125 4.86 -9.51 -9.35
N TRP A 126 4.44 -8.34 -8.90
CA TRP A 126 5.02 -7.66 -7.75
C TRP A 126 4.92 -8.47 -6.47
N VAL A 127 3.73 -9.03 -6.16
CA VAL A 127 3.54 -9.88 -4.97
C VAL A 127 4.47 -11.08 -5.02
N ARG A 128 4.61 -11.72 -6.19
CA ARG A 128 5.52 -12.86 -6.38
C ARG A 128 6.96 -12.43 -6.17
N ALA A 129 7.41 -11.40 -6.88
CA ALA A 129 8.80 -10.92 -6.82
C ALA A 129 9.21 -10.52 -5.39
N VAL A 130 8.36 -9.80 -4.67
CA VAL A 130 8.66 -9.41 -3.27
C VAL A 130 8.67 -10.63 -2.35
N LYS A 131 7.74 -11.57 -2.49
CA LYS A 131 7.74 -12.81 -1.70
C LYS A 131 8.98 -13.66 -1.94
N ASP A 132 9.39 -13.80 -3.20
CA ASP A 132 10.59 -14.56 -3.57
C ASP A 132 11.85 -13.89 -3.01
N ALA A 133 11.93 -12.56 -3.08
CA ALA A 133 13.03 -11.80 -2.49
C ALA A 133 13.08 -11.92 -0.96
N VAL A 134 11.93 -11.83 -0.28
CA VAL A 134 11.83 -12.03 1.18
C VAL A 134 12.26 -13.45 1.55
N SER A 135 11.83 -14.47 0.80
CA SER A 135 12.23 -15.86 1.05
C SER A 135 13.73 -16.09 0.86
N LYS A 136 14.32 -15.48 -0.18
CA LYS A 136 15.77 -15.53 -0.40
C LYS A 136 16.54 -14.83 0.71
N ALA A 137 16.09 -13.66 1.14
CA ALA A 137 16.70 -12.92 2.24
C ALA A 137 16.65 -13.71 3.56
N ALA A 138 15.54 -14.41 3.84
CA ALA A 138 15.40 -15.28 5.01
C ALA A 138 16.28 -16.54 4.95
N SER A 139 16.58 -17.02 3.74
CA SER A 139 17.45 -18.19 3.51
C SER A 139 18.94 -17.84 3.42
N GLY A 140 19.33 -16.61 3.78
CA GLY A 140 20.65 -16.01 3.62
C GLY A 140 21.84 -16.86 4.11
N PRO A 141 23.10 -16.46 3.97
CA PRO A 141 24.28 -17.29 3.69
C PRO A 141 24.76 -18.25 4.81
N ASP A 142 23.94 -18.57 5.78
CA ASP A 142 24.29 -19.44 6.91
C ASP A 142 24.37 -20.94 6.53
N GLN A 143 24.00 -21.34 5.32
CA GLN A 143 24.16 -22.73 4.86
C GLN A 143 25.47 -23.02 4.13
N ALA A 144 26.27 -22.01 3.81
CA ALA A 144 27.57 -22.22 3.17
C ALA A 144 28.69 -22.56 4.17
N ALA A 145 28.45 -22.37 5.46
CA ALA A 145 29.47 -22.63 6.52
C ALA A 145 29.35 -24.04 7.15
N ALA A 146 28.33 -24.82 6.81
CA ALA A 146 28.09 -26.16 7.39
C ALA A 146 28.56 -27.33 6.49
N GLN A 147 29.21 -27.07 5.36
CA GLN A 147 29.84 -28.08 4.50
C GLN A 147 31.32 -27.73 4.28
N GLY A 148 32.03 -27.68 5.33
CA GLY A 148 33.50 -27.57 5.31
C GLY A 148 34.09 -28.51 6.31
#